data_b302fbbfbb6477b9b330a1ae5e0d49a9
#
_entry.id   b302fbbfbb6477b9b330a1ae5e0d49a9
#
_cell.length_a   1.000
_cell.length_b   1.000
_cell.length_c   1.000
_cell.angle_alpha   90.00
_cell.angle_beta   90.00
_cell.angle_gamma   90.00
#
_symmetry.space_group_name_H-M   'P 1'
#
loop_
_entity.id
_entity.type
_entity.pdbx_description
1 polymer ?
#
loop_
_entity_poly.entity_id
_entity_poly.type
_entity_poly.pdbx_seq_one_letter_code
_entity_poly.pdbx_strand_id
1 'polypeptide(L)'
;MVKSVALIGLGGIGMLYDLKLPNSVLSHARAFSEHNSFKLVGAVEPDETLRKVFYKNYNELAYPTLAELFDHCLPDVVVVACPTNLHFTVIDEIFRFYNPQAILCEKPLAYCNEDAEAINNLCRVNGVKLFVNYIRRADPGVLEVKNRLITRDICLPFKAVVWYSKGVLHNGSHFLDLMTFWFGPVQSIKLIDAGPHIGEEDAEPDFHVDFVH
;
A
#
# COMPACT_ATOMS: atom_id res chain seq x y z
N MET A 1 -5.91 21.42 9.16
CA MET A 1 -4.43 21.53 9.13
C MET A 1 -3.91 20.66 8.00
N VAL A 2 -2.98 21.17 7.20
CA VAL A 2 -2.28 20.41 6.16
C VAL A 2 -1.30 19.44 6.85
N LYS A 3 -1.26 18.19 6.42
CA LYS A 3 -0.38 17.15 6.96
C LYS A 3 0.89 17.05 6.13
N SER A 4 2.04 16.98 6.80
CA SER A 4 3.32 16.74 6.15
C SER A 4 3.52 15.26 5.83
N VAL A 5 4.07 14.98 4.63
CA VAL A 5 4.26 13.61 4.12
C VAL A 5 5.67 13.43 3.61
N ALA A 6 6.31 12.32 3.98
CA ALA A 6 7.55 11.87 3.35
C ALA A 6 7.39 10.49 2.71
N LEU A 7 8.14 10.25 1.64
CA LEU A 7 8.12 9.01 0.87
C LEU A 7 9.38 8.19 1.11
N ILE A 8 9.24 6.88 1.29
CA ILE A 8 10.35 5.95 1.36
C ILE A 8 10.29 5.05 0.12
N GLY A 9 11.22 5.28 -0.81
CA GLY A 9 11.25 4.64 -2.13
C GLY A 9 10.64 5.51 -3.22
N LEU A 10 11.43 5.81 -4.24
CA LEU A 10 11.07 6.63 -5.40
C LEU A 10 10.98 5.80 -6.69
N GLY A 11 10.72 4.50 -6.58
CA GLY A 11 10.47 3.60 -7.70
C GLY A 11 9.17 3.89 -8.45
N GLY A 12 8.63 2.87 -9.15
CA GLY A 12 7.42 2.98 -9.98
C GLY A 12 6.27 3.68 -9.28
N ILE A 13 5.72 3.05 -8.23
CA ILE A 13 4.56 3.57 -7.49
C ILE A 13 4.93 4.78 -6.61
N GLY A 14 6.18 4.86 -6.14
CA GLY A 14 6.64 6.01 -5.37
C GLY A 14 6.63 7.30 -6.18
N MET A 15 7.15 7.26 -7.43
CA MET A 15 7.32 8.46 -8.24
C MET A 15 7.19 8.26 -9.75
N LEU A 16 7.68 7.13 -10.33
CA LEU A 16 8.01 7.10 -11.77
C LEU A 16 6.81 6.88 -12.70
N TYR A 17 5.71 6.28 -12.24
CA TYR A 17 4.61 5.85 -13.11
C TYR A 17 3.94 6.97 -13.89
N ASP A 18 3.94 8.18 -13.37
CA ASP A 18 3.23 9.32 -13.99
C ASP A 18 4.13 10.50 -14.37
N LEU A 19 5.44 10.41 -14.23
CA LEU A 19 6.35 11.49 -14.59
C LEU A 19 6.21 11.97 -16.05
N LYS A 20 5.83 11.05 -16.95
CA LYS A 20 5.61 11.35 -18.38
C LYS A 20 4.12 11.48 -18.74
N LEU A 21 3.23 11.44 -17.75
CA LEU A 21 1.77 11.45 -17.92
C LEU A 21 1.16 12.65 -17.20
N PRO A 22 1.17 13.86 -17.78
CA PRO A 22 0.86 15.10 -17.07
C PRO A 22 -0.57 15.17 -16.49
N ASN A 23 -1.50 14.37 -17.03
CA ASN A 23 -2.90 14.36 -16.61
C ASN A 23 -3.29 13.12 -15.79
N SER A 24 -2.30 12.37 -15.28
CA SER A 24 -2.55 11.14 -14.54
C SER A 24 -1.90 11.22 -13.17
N VAL A 25 -2.59 10.80 -12.14
CA VAL A 25 -2.07 10.66 -10.77
C VAL A 25 -1.96 9.17 -10.47
N LEU A 26 -0.76 8.60 -10.68
CA LEU A 26 -0.48 7.18 -10.55
C LEU A 26 0.66 6.89 -9.58
N SER A 27 1.26 7.92 -8.99
CA SER A 27 2.34 7.78 -8.01
C SER A 27 2.00 8.52 -6.72
N HIS A 28 2.63 8.07 -5.62
CA HIS A 28 2.49 8.73 -4.34
C HIS A 28 3.03 10.15 -4.36
N ALA A 29 4.19 10.38 -5.01
CA ALA A 29 4.78 11.70 -5.08
C ALA A 29 3.81 12.71 -5.69
N ARG A 30 3.18 12.37 -6.81
CA ARG A 30 2.19 13.25 -7.44
C ARG A 30 0.93 13.39 -6.60
N ALA A 31 0.39 12.28 -6.11
CA ALA A 31 -0.83 12.30 -5.31
C ALA A 31 -0.72 13.24 -4.11
N PHE A 32 0.39 13.16 -3.36
CA PHE A 32 0.59 13.99 -2.17
C PHE A 32 1.04 15.42 -2.50
N SER A 33 1.68 15.67 -3.64
CA SER A 33 2.04 17.03 -4.06
C SER A 33 0.86 17.84 -4.57
N GLU A 34 -0.15 17.18 -5.18
CA GLU A 34 -1.32 17.84 -5.75
C GLU A 34 -2.50 17.95 -4.78
N HIS A 35 -2.52 17.16 -3.70
CA HIS A 35 -3.65 17.12 -2.78
C HIS A 35 -3.61 18.23 -1.72
N ASN A 36 -4.62 19.09 -1.66
CA ASN A 36 -4.68 20.28 -0.80
C ASN A 36 -4.54 20.02 0.72
N SER A 37 -4.81 18.81 1.19
CA SER A 37 -4.71 18.46 2.63
C SER A 37 -3.33 17.94 3.03
N PHE A 38 -2.42 17.78 2.07
CA PHE A 38 -1.09 17.27 2.32
C PHE A 38 -0.01 18.18 1.76
N LYS A 39 1.18 18.09 2.33
CA LYS A 39 2.40 18.73 1.85
C LYS A 39 3.51 17.69 1.82
N LEU A 40 4.04 17.41 0.64
CA LEU A 40 5.25 16.62 0.48
C LEU A 40 6.43 17.41 1.07
N VAL A 41 7.22 16.78 1.96
CA VAL A 41 8.31 17.46 2.68
C VAL A 41 9.66 16.78 2.51
N GLY A 42 9.73 15.66 1.78
CA GLY A 42 10.96 14.96 1.51
C GLY A 42 10.74 13.50 1.12
N ALA A 43 11.83 12.83 0.80
CA ALA A 43 11.82 11.39 0.50
C ALA A 43 13.13 10.72 0.93
N VAL A 44 13.12 9.38 0.97
CA VAL A 44 14.32 8.55 1.08
C VAL A 44 14.43 7.66 -0.15
N GLU A 45 15.60 7.68 -0.77
CA GLU A 45 15.93 6.87 -1.94
C GLU A 45 17.46 6.67 -2.02
N PRO A 46 17.97 5.45 -2.03
CA PRO A 46 19.41 5.19 -2.16
C PRO A 46 20.01 5.66 -3.49
N ASP A 47 19.24 5.58 -4.60
CA ASP A 47 19.71 5.97 -5.93
C ASP A 47 19.76 7.51 -6.07
N GLU A 48 20.97 8.05 -6.23
CA GLU A 48 21.20 9.49 -6.41
C GLU A 48 20.48 10.04 -7.66
N THR A 49 20.36 9.24 -8.72
CA THR A 49 19.68 9.66 -9.95
C THR A 49 18.21 9.91 -9.68
N LEU A 50 17.55 9.00 -8.96
CA LEU A 50 16.14 9.15 -8.58
C LEU A 50 15.94 10.32 -7.62
N ARG A 51 16.88 10.58 -6.67
CA ARG A 51 16.82 11.77 -5.80
C ARG A 51 16.88 13.06 -6.60
N LYS A 52 17.74 13.15 -7.62
CA LYS A 52 17.80 14.32 -8.51
C LYS A 52 16.54 14.51 -9.33
N VAL A 53 15.94 13.41 -9.82
CA VAL A 53 14.64 13.43 -10.53
C VAL A 53 13.54 13.94 -9.61
N PHE A 54 13.51 13.47 -8.37
CA PHE A 54 12.52 13.90 -7.38
C PHE A 54 12.62 15.40 -7.12
N TYR A 55 13.82 15.92 -6.82
CA TYR A 55 14.04 17.34 -6.60
C TYR A 55 13.59 18.20 -7.80
N LYS A 56 13.95 17.76 -9.02
CA LYS A 56 13.57 18.49 -10.25
C LYS A 56 12.06 18.62 -10.44
N ASN A 57 11.29 17.59 -10.03
CA ASN A 57 9.83 17.56 -10.29
C ASN A 57 9.01 18.13 -9.14
N TYR A 58 9.47 18.01 -7.91
CA TYR A 58 8.68 18.38 -6.70
C TYR A 58 9.30 19.52 -5.89
N ASN A 59 10.53 19.93 -6.20
CA ASN A 59 11.29 20.96 -5.47
C ASN A 59 11.45 20.67 -3.97
N GLU A 60 11.47 19.36 -3.61
CA GLU A 60 11.70 18.86 -2.26
C GLU A 60 12.92 17.92 -2.27
N LEU A 61 13.64 17.87 -1.16
CA LEU A 61 14.87 17.06 -1.06
C LEU A 61 14.52 15.58 -0.87
N ALA A 62 15.37 14.73 -1.44
CA ALA A 62 15.40 13.31 -1.12
C ALA A 62 16.78 12.94 -0.55
N TYR A 63 16.78 12.08 0.45
CA TYR A 63 17.94 11.69 1.23
C TYR A 63 18.31 10.23 0.96
N PRO A 64 19.58 9.83 1.10
CA PRO A 64 19.98 8.44 0.92
C PRO A 64 19.49 7.52 2.04
N THR A 65 19.24 8.04 3.25
CA THR A 65 18.88 7.27 4.46
C THR A 65 17.74 7.89 5.24
N LEU A 66 17.08 7.07 6.08
CA LEU A 66 16.07 7.54 7.03
C LEU A 66 16.64 8.52 8.05
N ALA A 67 17.86 8.25 8.54
CA ALA A 67 18.51 9.13 9.49
C ALA A 67 18.66 10.56 8.95
N GLU A 68 19.15 10.70 7.72
CA GLU A 68 19.31 12.02 7.10
C GLU A 68 17.97 12.72 6.85
N LEU A 69 16.91 11.99 6.48
CA LEU A 69 15.58 12.57 6.37
C LEU A 69 15.09 13.10 7.72
N PHE A 70 15.22 12.30 8.79
CA PHE A 70 14.65 12.64 10.10
C PHE A 70 15.48 13.67 10.86
N ASP A 71 16.74 13.87 10.50
CA ASP A 71 17.53 15.02 10.95
C ASP A 71 17.00 16.36 10.39
N HIS A 72 16.27 16.31 9.27
CA HIS A 72 15.75 17.51 8.61
C HIS A 72 14.25 17.74 8.85
N CYS A 73 13.45 16.68 8.90
CA CYS A 73 12.00 16.81 9.14
C CYS A 73 11.41 15.57 9.83
N LEU A 74 10.32 15.80 10.57
CA LEU A 74 9.51 14.76 11.19
C LEU A 74 8.09 14.82 10.57
N PRO A 75 7.81 14.09 9.48
CA PRO A 75 6.54 14.17 8.77
C PRO A 75 5.39 13.57 9.58
N ASP A 76 4.17 14.14 9.45
CA ASP A 76 2.96 13.57 10.05
C ASP A 76 2.66 12.16 9.51
N VAL A 77 2.91 11.93 8.23
CA VAL A 77 2.64 10.67 7.53
C VAL A 77 3.90 10.19 6.81
N VAL A 78 4.22 8.93 6.96
CA VAL A 78 5.29 8.26 6.19
C VAL A 78 4.66 7.28 5.22
N VAL A 79 5.03 7.39 3.94
CA VAL A 79 4.61 6.45 2.88
C VAL A 79 5.75 5.48 2.61
N VAL A 80 5.52 4.19 2.81
CA VAL A 80 6.49 3.13 2.53
C VAL A 80 6.16 2.51 1.18
N ALA A 81 6.96 2.87 0.16
CA ALA A 81 6.80 2.47 -1.24
C ALA A 81 8.09 1.80 -1.80
N CYS A 82 8.93 1.28 -0.91
CA CYS A 82 10.08 0.45 -1.22
C CYS A 82 9.64 -0.99 -1.57
N PRO A 83 10.54 -1.88 -2.01
CA PRO A 83 10.23 -3.30 -2.22
C PRO A 83 9.68 -3.99 -0.97
N THR A 84 8.72 -4.90 -1.16
CA THR A 84 7.95 -5.56 -0.08
C THR A 84 8.83 -6.24 0.97
N ASN A 85 9.93 -6.87 0.56
CA ASN A 85 10.89 -7.51 1.47
C ASN A 85 11.63 -6.53 2.40
N LEU A 86 11.51 -5.23 2.18
CA LEU A 86 12.10 -4.19 3.01
C LEU A 86 11.07 -3.52 3.93
N HIS A 87 9.77 -3.78 3.79
CA HIS A 87 8.73 -3.09 4.55
C HIS A 87 8.94 -3.20 6.06
N PHE A 88 9.16 -4.42 6.57
CA PHE A 88 9.39 -4.63 8.00
C PHE A 88 10.61 -3.86 8.50
N THR A 89 11.75 -4.03 7.83
CA THR A 89 13.02 -3.38 8.24
C THR A 89 12.90 -1.86 8.24
N VAL A 90 12.28 -1.31 7.19
CA VAL A 90 12.08 0.15 7.06
C VAL A 90 11.14 0.68 8.15
N ILE A 91 10.03 -0.02 8.41
CA ILE A 91 9.07 0.39 9.44
C ILE A 91 9.67 0.29 10.85
N ASP A 92 10.42 -0.78 11.15
CA ASP A 92 11.14 -0.92 12.41
C ASP A 92 12.17 0.20 12.60
N GLU A 93 12.90 0.54 11.54
CA GLU A 93 13.86 1.64 11.57
C GLU A 93 13.19 3.00 11.80
N ILE A 94 12.03 3.28 11.18
CA ILE A 94 11.27 4.51 11.42
C ILE A 94 11.01 4.70 12.92
N PHE A 95 10.55 3.66 13.60
CA PHE A 95 10.23 3.70 15.03
C PHE A 95 11.44 3.91 15.96
N ARG A 96 12.66 3.72 15.46
CA ARG A 96 13.88 4.07 16.20
C ARG A 96 14.14 5.56 16.26
N PHE A 97 13.56 6.33 15.34
CA PHE A 97 13.70 7.79 15.29
C PHE A 97 12.52 8.52 15.92
N TYR A 98 11.29 8.16 15.54
CA TYR A 98 10.08 8.81 16.05
C TYR A 98 8.80 8.01 15.69
N ASN A 99 7.65 8.47 16.23
CA ASN A 99 6.34 7.89 15.93
C ASN A 99 5.54 8.86 15.05
N PRO A 100 5.38 8.61 13.73
CA PRO A 100 4.50 9.41 12.88
C PRO A 100 3.02 9.21 13.29
N GLN A 101 2.14 10.08 12.84
CA GLN A 101 0.70 9.91 13.09
C GLN A 101 0.11 8.71 12.30
N ALA A 102 0.66 8.46 11.11
CA ALA A 102 0.26 7.35 10.27
C ALA A 102 1.40 6.86 9.37
N ILE A 103 1.34 5.58 9.03
CA ILE A 103 2.13 4.94 7.98
C ILE A 103 1.16 4.45 6.91
N LEU A 104 1.39 4.83 5.65
CA LEU A 104 0.78 4.25 4.47
C LEU A 104 1.80 3.32 3.82
N CYS A 105 1.58 2.01 3.90
CA CYS A 105 2.48 1.01 3.32
C CYS A 105 1.92 0.44 2.03
N GLU A 106 2.76 0.19 1.03
CA GLU A 106 2.36 -0.50 -0.19
C GLU A 106 1.98 -1.96 0.07
N LYS A 107 1.17 -2.47 -0.81
CA LYS A 107 0.74 -3.87 -0.81
C LYS A 107 1.74 -4.78 -1.59
N PRO A 108 1.87 -6.06 -1.24
CA PRO A 108 1.41 -6.66 0.01
C PRO A 108 2.19 -6.09 1.20
N LEU A 109 1.60 -6.12 2.39
CA LEU A 109 2.26 -5.58 3.59
C LEU A 109 3.57 -6.32 3.88
N ALA A 110 3.58 -7.63 3.67
CA ALA A 110 4.75 -8.50 3.73
C ALA A 110 4.51 -9.76 2.87
N TYR A 111 5.56 -10.55 2.63
CA TYR A 111 5.45 -11.85 1.96
C TYR A 111 5.10 -12.99 2.92
N CYS A 112 5.33 -12.83 4.21
CA CYS A 112 4.97 -13.82 5.24
C CYS A 112 4.07 -13.20 6.32
N ASN A 113 3.34 -14.05 7.02
CA ASN A 113 2.40 -13.62 8.06
C ASN A 113 3.13 -13.05 9.29
N GLU A 114 4.28 -13.60 9.61
CA GLU A 114 5.11 -13.20 10.75
C GLU A 114 5.53 -11.73 10.63
N ASP A 115 6.02 -11.30 9.48
CA ASP A 115 6.40 -9.91 9.24
C ASP A 115 5.17 -8.99 9.21
N ALA A 116 4.07 -9.43 8.60
CA ALA A 116 2.82 -8.66 8.56
C ALA A 116 2.26 -8.42 9.99
N GLU A 117 2.26 -9.43 10.83
CA GLU A 117 1.86 -9.33 12.24
C GLU A 117 2.83 -8.45 13.04
N ALA A 118 4.14 -8.59 12.81
CA ALA A 118 5.15 -7.77 13.46
C ALA A 118 4.97 -6.28 13.11
N ILE A 119 4.80 -5.93 11.83
CA ILE A 119 4.51 -4.56 11.38
C ILE A 119 3.24 -4.02 12.06
N ASN A 120 2.16 -4.79 12.02
CA ASN A 120 0.89 -4.38 12.63
C ASN A 120 1.05 -4.15 14.15
N ASN A 121 1.76 -5.03 14.84
CA ASN A 121 2.02 -4.92 16.27
C ASN A 121 2.90 -3.70 16.59
N LEU A 122 3.99 -3.45 15.83
CA LEU A 122 4.82 -2.26 15.98
C LEU A 122 3.98 -0.97 15.88
N CYS A 123 3.15 -0.85 14.86
CA CYS A 123 2.28 0.31 14.69
C CYS A 123 1.29 0.44 15.85
N ARG A 124 0.66 -0.66 16.27
CA ARG A 124 -0.33 -0.68 17.36
C ARG A 124 0.27 -0.27 18.71
N VAL A 125 1.43 -0.81 19.08
CA VAL A 125 2.05 -0.50 20.38
C VAL A 125 2.58 0.93 20.46
N ASN A 126 2.96 1.51 19.31
CA ASN A 126 3.41 2.90 19.22
C ASN A 126 2.25 3.90 18.96
N GLY A 127 1.01 3.43 18.88
CA GLY A 127 -0.16 4.29 18.66
C GLY A 127 -0.22 4.91 17.26
N VAL A 128 0.47 4.34 16.29
CA VAL A 128 0.55 4.81 14.90
C VAL A 128 -0.50 4.11 14.04
N LYS A 129 -1.22 4.87 13.21
CA LYS A 129 -2.22 4.31 12.29
C LYS A 129 -1.51 3.68 11.09
N LEU A 130 -1.73 2.38 10.86
CA LEU A 130 -1.26 1.67 9.68
C LEU A 130 -2.36 1.59 8.63
N PHE A 131 -2.03 1.99 7.40
CA PHE A 131 -2.86 1.80 6.22
C PHE A 131 -2.07 1.01 5.18
N VAL A 132 -2.68 -0.06 4.65
CA VAL A 132 -2.11 -0.80 3.52
C VAL A 132 -2.79 -0.32 2.24
N ASN A 133 -2.00 0.04 1.22
CA ASN A 133 -2.51 0.73 0.03
C ASN A 133 -3.26 -0.21 -0.93
N TYR A 134 -4.39 -0.73 -0.52
CA TYR A 134 -5.34 -1.38 -1.42
C TYR A 134 -6.20 -0.34 -2.14
N ILE A 135 -5.58 0.39 -3.06
CA ILE A 135 -6.15 1.55 -3.75
C ILE A 135 -7.50 1.28 -4.41
N ARG A 136 -7.78 0.03 -4.83
CA ARG A 136 -9.04 -0.33 -5.50
C ARG A 136 -10.27 -0.10 -4.63
N ARG A 137 -10.13 -0.07 -3.30
CA ARG A 137 -11.25 0.30 -2.39
C ARG A 137 -11.77 1.71 -2.59
N ALA A 138 -10.96 2.62 -3.14
CA ALA A 138 -11.34 4.00 -3.43
C ALA A 138 -11.96 4.19 -4.81
N ASP A 139 -12.01 3.15 -5.66
CA ASP A 139 -12.62 3.22 -6.98
C ASP A 139 -14.14 3.47 -6.88
N PRO A 140 -14.69 4.45 -7.64
CA PRO A 140 -16.12 4.76 -7.58
C PRO A 140 -17.03 3.58 -7.87
N GLY A 141 -16.65 2.68 -8.79
CA GLY A 141 -17.43 1.47 -9.10
C GLY A 141 -17.41 0.48 -7.94
N VAL A 142 -16.27 0.36 -7.23
CA VAL A 142 -16.16 -0.49 -6.03
C VAL A 142 -17.03 0.04 -4.89
N LEU A 143 -17.05 1.36 -4.70
CA LEU A 143 -17.89 2.02 -3.70
C LEU A 143 -19.38 1.89 -4.04
N GLU A 144 -19.74 1.99 -5.31
CA GLU A 144 -21.12 1.78 -5.78
C GLU A 144 -21.60 0.34 -5.51
N VAL A 145 -20.79 -0.68 -5.81
CA VAL A 145 -21.11 -2.07 -5.45
C VAL A 145 -21.34 -2.22 -3.94
N LYS A 146 -20.45 -1.63 -3.12
CA LYS A 146 -20.60 -1.64 -1.66
C LYS A 146 -21.92 -1.01 -1.23
N ASN A 147 -22.27 0.14 -1.81
CA ASN A 147 -23.53 0.82 -1.53
C ASN A 147 -24.74 -0.05 -1.86
N ARG A 148 -24.78 -0.67 -3.05
CA ARG A 148 -25.86 -1.56 -3.48
C ARG A 148 -26.02 -2.81 -2.62
N LEU A 149 -24.94 -3.32 -2.05
CA LEU A 149 -24.99 -4.40 -1.06
C LEU A 149 -25.64 -3.92 0.25
N ILE A 150 -25.30 -2.70 0.72
CA ILE A 150 -25.87 -2.10 1.92
C ILE A 150 -27.37 -1.79 1.73
N THR A 151 -27.76 -1.23 0.58
CA THR A 151 -29.15 -0.91 0.24
C THR A 151 -29.98 -2.12 -0.14
N ARG A 152 -29.37 -3.30 -0.27
CA ARG A 152 -29.99 -4.57 -0.70
C ARG A 152 -30.49 -4.58 -2.16
N ASP A 153 -29.96 -3.69 -2.99
CA ASP A 153 -30.17 -3.74 -4.45
C ASP A 153 -29.43 -4.93 -5.07
N ILE A 154 -28.37 -5.39 -4.41
CA ILE A 154 -27.72 -6.68 -4.65
C ILE A 154 -28.00 -7.56 -3.44
N CYS A 155 -28.74 -8.66 -3.67
CA CYS A 155 -29.14 -9.58 -2.60
C CYS A 155 -28.15 -10.74 -2.46
N LEU A 156 -27.86 -11.12 -1.22
CA LEU A 156 -27.13 -12.34 -0.87
C LEU A 156 -28.10 -13.53 -0.73
N PRO A 157 -27.65 -14.77 -0.91
CA PRO A 157 -26.30 -15.18 -1.30
C PRO A 157 -26.08 -15.09 -2.81
N PHE A 158 -24.84 -14.86 -3.24
CA PHE A 158 -24.44 -15.01 -4.64
C PHE A 158 -23.09 -15.75 -4.75
N LYS A 159 -22.75 -16.18 -5.96
CA LYS A 159 -21.47 -16.78 -6.29
C LYS A 159 -20.75 -15.87 -7.27
N ALA A 160 -19.46 -15.73 -7.10
CA ALA A 160 -18.58 -14.99 -8.01
C ALA A 160 -17.39 -15.86 -8.41
N VAL A 161 -16.87 -15.62 -9.60
CA VAL A 161 -15.60 -16.18 -10.06
C VAL A 161 -14.68 -15.02 -10.37
N VAL A 162 -13.46 -15.09 -9.86
CA VAL A 162 -12.43 -14.08 -10.08
C VAL A 162 -11.24 -14.75 -10.77
N TRP A 163 -10.83 -14.18 -11.90
CA TRP A 163 -9.61 -14.58 -12.59
C TRP A 163 -8.50 -13.58 -12.27
N TYR A 164 -7.34 -14.08 -11.88
CA TYR A 164 -6.18 -13.27 -11.62
C TYR A 164 -4.92 -13.92 -12.21
N SER A 165 -3.84 -13.17 -12.29
CA SER A 165 -2.53 -13.60 -12.72
C SER A 165 -1.45 -12.78 -12.03
N LYS A 166 -0.18 -13.12 -12.17
CA LYS A 166 0.97 -12.46 -11.54
C LYS A 166 1.01 -12.64 -10.02
N GLY A 167 0.57 -13.80 -9.54
CA GLY A 167 0.67 -14.21 -8.15
C GLY A 167 -0.49 -13.75 -7.26
N VAL A 168 -0.78 -14.56 -6.25
CA VAL A 168 -1.85 -14.27 -5.26
C VAL A 168 -1.50 -13.10 -4.36
N LEU A 169 -0.24 -12.96 -3.94
CA LEU A 169 0.19 -11.84 -3.09
C LEU A 169 0.23 -10.51 -3.86
N HIS A 170 0.69 -10.53 -5.12
CA HIS A 170 0.78 -9.31 -5.93
C HIS A 170 -0.58 -8.87 -6.47
N ASN A 171 -1.28 -9.71 -7.19
CA ASN A 171 -2.49 -9.30 -7.91
C ASN A 171 -3.75 -9.92 -7.31
N GLY A 172 -3.72 -11.19 -6.91
CA GLY A 172 -4.85 -11.87 -6.26
C GLY A 172 -5.27 -11.20 -4.96
N SER A 173 -4.32 -10.67 -4.18
CA SER A 173 -4.58 -9.94 -2.94
C SER A 173 -5.51 -8.73 -3.11
N HIS A 174 -5.47 -8.04 -4.26
CA HIS A 174 -6.43 -6.98 -4.55
C HIS A 174 -7.87 -7.48 -4.63
N PHE A 175 -8.08 -8.66 -5.19
CA PHE A 175 -9.43 -9.23 -5.29
C PHE A 175 -9.90 -9.78 -3.95
N LEU A 176 -9.02 -10.45 -3.19
CA LEU A 176 -9.32 -10.88 -1.82
C LEU A 176 -9.67 -9.69 -0.92
N ASP A 177 -8.93 -8.60 -1.05
CA ASP A 177 -9.22 -7.36 -0.35
C ASP A 177 -10.59 -6.78 -0.71
N LEU A 178 -10.94 -6.72 -2.01
CA LEU A 178 -12.25 -6.26 -2.45
C LEU A 178 -13.39 -7.17 -1.97
N MET A 179 -13.20 -8.49 -2.04
CA MET A 179 -14.20 -9.45 -1.56
C MET A 179 -14.41 -9.27 -0.05
N THR A 180 -13.32 -9.12 0.72
CA THR A 180 -13.41 -8.83 2.17
C THR A 180 -14.08 -7.48 2.43
N PHE A 181 -13.80 -6.47 1.62
CA PHE A 181 -14.43 -5.15 1.72
C PHE A 181 -15.94 -5.20 1.48
N TRP A 182 -16.40 -6.03 0.51
CA TRP A 182 -17.80 -6.14 0.16
C TRP A 182 -18.57 -7.09 1.07
N PHE A 183 -17.99 -8.24 1.44
CA PHE A 183 -18.71 -9.36 2.06
C PHE A 183 -18.31 -9.65 3.50
N GLY A 184 -17.37 -8.88 4.04
CA GLY A 184 -16.86 -9.10 5.40
C GLY A 184 -15.69 -10.08 5.45
N PRO A 185 -15.31 -10.54 6.66
CA PRO A 185 -14.13 -11.36 6.84
C PRO A 185 -14.27 -12.74 6.15
N VAL A 186 -13.13 -13.29 5.77
CA VAL A 186 -13.03 -14.66 5.26
C VAL A 186 -13.44 -15.64 6.34
N GLN A 187 -14.35 -16.55 6.03
CA GLN A 187 -14.80 -17.64 6.91
C GLN A 187 -14.00 -18.91 6.69
N SER A 188 -13.78 -19.28 5.42
CA SER A 188 -12.99 -20.46 5.07
C SER A 188 -12.30 -20.27 3.72
N ILE A 189 -11.16 -20.97 3.57
CA ILE A 189 -10.44 -21.08 2.30
C ILE A 189 -10.18 -22.55 2.04
N LYS A 190 -10.51 -23.02 0.82
CA LYS A 190 -10.21 -24.36 0.36
C LYS A 190 -9.37 -24.29 -0.91
N LEU A 191 -8.13 -24.77 -0.83
CA LEU A 191 -7.25 -24.92 -1.97
C LEU A 191 -7.83 -25.95 -2.93
N ILE A 192 -7.88 -25.62 -4.22
CA ILE A 192 -8.30 -26.51 -5.32
C ILE A 192 -7.07 -27.00 -6.06
N ASP A 193 -6.18 -26.09 -6.44
CA ASP A 193 -4.90 -26.38 -7.09
C ASP A 193 -3.83 -25.39 -6.58
N ALA A 194 -2.59 -25.86 -6.42
CA ALA A 194 -1.51 -25.01 -5.94
C ALA A 194 -1.04 -23.98 -7.00
N GLY A 195 -1.34 -24.26 -8.27
CA GLY A 195 -0.94 -23.42 -9.38
C GLY A 195 0.57 -23.29 -9.60
N PRO A 196 0.98 -22.52 -10.59
CA PRO A 196 2.40 -22.27 -10.85
C PRO A 196 3.00 -21.30 -9.83
N HIS A 197 4.29 -21.46 -9.53
CA HIS A 197 5.06 -20.48 -8.79
C HIS A 197 5.36 -19.25 -9.66
N ILE A 198 5.31 -18.07 -9.05
CA ILE A 198 5.64 -16.77 -9.64
C ILE A 198 6.83 -16.20 -8.87
N GLY A 199 8.03 -16.45 -9.35
CA GLY A 199 9.25 -16.15 -8.61
C GLY A 199 9.42 -17.05 -7.37
N GLU A 200 10.10 -16.55 -6.35
CA GLU A 200 10.40 -17.31 -5.13
C GLU A 200 9.32 -17.13 -4.05
N GLU A 201 8.62 -16.01 -4.05
CA GLU A 201 7.78 -15.55 -2.93
C GLU A 201 6.26 -15.64 -3.22
N ASP A 202 5.83 -15.99 -4.44
CA ASP A 202 4.42 -15.96 -4.82
C ASP A 202 4.02 -17.16 -5.69
N ALA A 203 2.72 -17.44 -5.76
CA ALA A 203 2.15 -18.50 -6.58
C ALA A 203 0.78 -18.07 -7.12
N GLU A 204 0.23 -18.82 -8.08
CA GLU A 204 -1.12 -18.60 -8.64
C GLU A 204 -2.06 -19.76 -8.29
N PRO A 205 -2.40 -19.98 -7.02
CA PRO A 205 -3.30 -21.05 -6.63
C PRO A 205 -4.74 -20.80 -7.09
N ASP A 206 -5.44 -21.89 -7.41
CA ASP A 206 -6.89 -21.90 -7.48
C ASP A 206 -7.48 -22.25 -6.12
N PHE A 207 -8.41 -21.46 -5.62
CA PHE A 207 -9.02 -21.68 -4.31
C PHE A 207 -10.46 -21.19 -4.24
N HIS A 208 -11.23 -21.79 -3.36
CA HIS A 208 -12.57 -21.36 -2.99
C HIS A 208 -12.52 -20.60 -1.67
N VAL A 209 -13.27 -19.51 -1.57
CA VAL A 209 -13.36 -18.68 -0.35
C VAL A 209 -14.82 -18.48 0.02
N ASP A 210 -15.12 -18.73 1.29
CA ASP A 210 -16.40 -18.36 1.89
C ASP A 210 -16.18 -17.12 2.79
N PHE A 211 -17.16 -16.21 2.77
CA PHE A 211 -17.17 -15.00 3.58
C PHE A 211 -18.29 -15.04 4.62
N VAL A 212 -18.06 -14.39 5.76
CA VAL A 212 -19.08 -14.21 6.80
C VAL A 212 -20.04 -13.12 6.33
N HIS A 213 -21.34 -13.44 6.32
CA HIS A 213 -22.42 -12.51 5.97
C HIS A 213 -22.95 -11.77 7.19
#